data_2d082b677f9cbe7f9bd4f343d0de2a95
#
_entry.id   2d082b677f9cbe7f9bd4f343d0de2a95
#
_cell.length_a   1.000
_cell.length_b   1.000
_cell.length_c   1.000
_cell.angle_alpha   90.00
_cell.angle_beta   90.00
_cell.angle_gamma   90.00
#
_symmetry.space_group_name_H-M   'P 1'
#
loop_
_entity.id
_entity.type
_entity.pdbx_description
1 polymer ?
#
loop_
_entity_poly.entity_id
_entity_poly.type
_entity_poly.pdbx_seq_one_letter_code
_entity_poly.pdbx_strand_id
1 'polypeptide(L)'
;MKKLKVGIIGCGGIANQKHFPALKNNEDLNEMVAFCDIIEERAEKAAKEYGADGARVYTDYKELLADPEVEVVHICTPNVSHSEIAIAAFEAKKHVYCEKPMSHCTEEAEKMVEAWKKSGMQFTIGYQNRFRAEVQNLHAACEKGELGEIYYGKAHAVRRRAVPTWGVFMDKEQQGGGPLIDIGTHALDITLWCMNNYDVDSVTGSVFYKLGNLPQATEGNLFGPWDPETYEVEDSAMGFIKMKNGATINLEASWALNMLDSREA
;
A
#
# COMPACT_ATOMS: atom_id res chain seq x y z
N MET A 1 19.32 18.21 14.92
CA MET A 1 18.35 18.55 13.86
C MET A 1 16.98 18.72 14.50
N LYS A 2 16.09 19.59 14.02
CA LYS A 2 14.71 19.64 14.52
C LYS A 2 14.02 18.31 14.10
N LYS A 3 13.37 17.64 15.05
CA LYS A 3 12.61 16.42 14.75
C LYS A 3 11.29 16.77 14.04
N LEU A 4 10.91 15.95 13.08
CA LEU A 4 9.59 16.05 12.40
C LEU A 4 8.48 15.62 13.35
N LYS A 5 7.40 16.36 13.41
CA LYS A 5 6.22 16.05 14.21
C LYS A 5 5.23 15.25 13.38
N VAL A 6 5.06 13.99 13.74
CA VAL A 6 4.31 13.01 12.95
C VAL A 6 2.94 12.74 13.59
N GLY A 7 1.89 12.82 12.78
CA GLY A 7 0.55 12.33 13.09
C GLY A 7 0.27 11.00 12.37
N ILE A 8 -0.41 10.08 13.02
CA ILE A 8 -0.79 8.79 12.44
C ILE A 8 -2.32 8.72 12.31
N ILE A 9 -2.79 8.44 11.11
CA ILE A 9 -4.22 8.27 10.81
C ILE A 9 -4.45 6.82 10.40
N GLY A 10 -5.16 6.06 11.23
CA GLY A 10 -5.28 4.61 11.17
C GLY A 10 -4.23 3.91 12.04
N CYS A 11 -4.62 3.47 13.25
CA CYS A 11 -3.77 2.78 14.23
C CYS A 11 -3.98 1.25 14.17
N GLY A 12 -4.32 0.72 12.98
CA GLY A 12 -4.59 -0.68 12.73
C GLY A 12 -3.35 -1.56 12.54
N GLY A 13 -3.53 -2.69 11.83
CA GLY A 13 -2.50 -3.73 11.66
C GLY A 13 -1.21 -3.22 11.02
N ILE A 14 -1.31 -2.47 9.89
CA ILE A 14 -0.11 -2.00 9.17
C ILE A 14 0.66 -0.95 9.99
N ALA A 15 -0.04 -0.07 10.69
CA ALA A 15 0.59 0.91 11.56
C ALA A 15 1.40 0.23 12.66
N ASN A 16 0.80 -0.74 13.36
CA ASN A 16 1.45 -1.49 14.43
C ASN A 16 2.62 -2.35 13.96
N GLN A 17 2.50 -3.00 12.79
CA GLN A 17 3.52 -3.93 12.31
C GLN A 17 4.69 -3.23 11.62
N LYS A 18 4.47 -2.05 11.03
CA LYS A 18 5.47 -1.40 10.17
C LYS A 18 5.74 0.05 10.56
N HIS A 19 4.72 0.92 10.64
CA HIS A 19 4.93 2.36 10.82
C HIS A 19 5.47 2.70 12.19
N PHE A 20 4.83 2.23 13.26
CA PHE A 20 5.29 2.54 14.62
C PHE A 20 6.71 2.04 14.88
N PRO A 21 7.07 0.76 14.58
CA PRO A 21 8.44 0.30 14.74
C PRO A 21 9.44 1.09 13.88
N ALA A 22 9.09 1.42 12.63
CA ALA A 22 9.98 2.18 11.75
C ALA A 22 10.22 3.61 12.26
N LEU A 23 9.16 4.31 12.69
CA LEU A 23 9.28 5.65 13.27
C LEU A 23 10.04 5.62 14.60
N LYS A 24 9.80 4.62 15.45
CA LYS A 24 10.53 4.44 16.70
C LYS A 24 12.01 4.17 16.47
N ASN A 25 12.37 3.37 15.49
CA ASN A 25 13.77 3.13 15.14
C ASN A 25 14.50 4.37 14.59
N ASN A 26 13.74 5.42 14.22
CA ASN A 26 14.25 6.70 13.74
C ASN A 26 13.83 7.86 14.65
N GLU A 27 13.70 7.62 15.95
CA GLU A 27 13.24 8.62 16.92
C GLU A 27 14.18 9.81 17.11
N ASP A 28 15.38 9.75 16.59
CA ASP A 28 16.32 10.87 16.47
C ASP A 28 15.88 11.90 15.40
N LEU A 29 15.09 11.48 14.41
CA LEU A 29 14.61 12.30 13.30
C LEU A 29 13.14 12.73 13.43
N ASN A 30 12.35 12.03 14.23
CA ASN A 30 10.90 12.25 14.35
C ASN A 30 10.37 12.09 15.77
N GLU A 31 9.17 12.60 15.99
CA GLU A 31 8.35 12.38 17.19
C GLU A 31 6.89 12.14 16.77
N MET A 32 6.30 11.06 17.23
CA MET A 32 4.88 10.79 17.03
C MET A 32 4.05 11.57 18.05
N VAL A 33 3.40 12.64 17.62
CA VAL A 33 2.71 13.62 18.50
C VAL A 33 1.19 13.52 18.46
N ALA A 34 0.62 12.82 17.48
CA ALA A 34 -0.82 12.70 17.31
C ALA A 34 -1.21 11.33 16.70
N PHE A 35 -2.29 10.75 17.21
CA PHE A 35 -2.81 9.46 16.78
C PHE A 35 -4.30 9.55 16.54
N CYS A 36 -4.78 9.04 15.40
CA CYS A 36 -6.19 9.04 15.05
C CYS A 36 -6.64 7.66 14.58
N ASP A 37 -7.73 7.17 15.13
CA ASP A 37 -8.45 5.99 14.64
C ASP A 37 -9.94 6.16 14.99
N ILE A 38 -10.83 5.70 14.12
CA ILE A 38 -12.28 5.69 14.40
C ILE A 38 -12.63 4.82 15.62
N ILE A 39 -11.73 3.92 16.01
CA ILE A 39 -11.79 3.13 17.23
C ILE A 39 -10.80 3.76 18.22
N GLU A 40 -11.32 4.58 19.14
CA GLU A 40 -10.55 5.40 20.06
C GLU A 40 -9.49 4.59 20.83
N GLU A 41 -9.86 3.39 21.31
CA GLU A 41 -8.95 2.53 22.08
C GLU A 41 -7.69 2.13 21.30
N ARG A 42 -7.75 2.08 19.97
CA ARG A 42 -6.56 1.83 19.12
C ARG A 42 -5.62 3.00 19.11
N ALA A 43 -6.15 4.21 19.01
CA ALA A 43 -5.37 5.43 19.01
C ALA A 43 -4.77 5.69 20.40
N GLU A 44 -5.52 5.50 21.48
CA GLU A 44 -5.05 5.58 22.87
C GLU A 44 -3.91 4.61 23.15
N LYS A 45 -4.08 3.34 22.74
CA LYS A 45 -3.04 2.32 22.90
C LYS A 45 -1.77 2.72 22.16
N ALA A 46 -1.90 3.16 20.91
CA ALA A 46 -0.75 3.58 20.10
C ALA A 46 -0.04 4.81 20.71
N ALA A 47 -0.81 5.80 21.15
CA ALA A 47 -0.27 6.99 21.82
C ALA A 47 0.51 6.64 23.10
N LYS A 48 -0.02 5.73 23.91
CA LYS A 48 0.63 5.25 25.14
C LYS A 48 1.92 4.50 24.87
N GLU A 49 1.97 3.69 23.81
CA GLU A 49 3.10 2.81 23.51
C GLU A 49 4.21 3.51 22.71
N TYR A 50 3.84 4.40 21.79
CA TYR A 50 4.77 4.98 20.82
C TYR A 50 4.82 6.51 20.85
N GLY A 51 3.86 7.16 21.49
CA GLY A 51 3.75 8.61 21.49
C GLY A 51 4.86 9.31 22.26
N ALA A 52 5.18 10.52 21.83
CA ALA A 52 5.95 11.46 22.62
C ALA A 52 5.16 11.92 23.87
N ASP A 53 5.84 12.52 24.82
CA ASP A 53 5.19 13.08 26.00
C ASP A 53 4.12 14.11 25.60
N GLY A 54 2.89 13.90 26.05
CA GLY A 54 1.75 14.74 25.69
C GLY A 54 1.15 14.47 24.31
N ALA A 55 1.44 13.30 23.69
CA ALA A 55 0.81 12.90 22.43
C ALA A 55 -0.71 12.91 22.53
N ARG A 56 -1.37 13.41 21.48
CA ARG A 56 -2.82 13.62 21.43
C ARG A 56 -3.51 12.48 20.69
N VAL A 57 -4.74 12.22 21.11
CA VAL A 57 -5.63 11.19 20.53
C VAL A 57 -6.82 11.88 19.89
N TYR A 58 -7.21 11.40 18.71
CA TYR A 58 -8.30 11.90 17.91
C TYR A 58 -9.13 10.74 17.37
N THR A 59 -10.43 10.94 17.18
CA THR A 59 -11.31 10.00 16.47
C THR A 59 -11.73 10.51 15.09
N ASP A 60 -11.56 11.80 14.82
CA ASP A 60 -11.73 12.43 13.52
C ASP A 60 -10.37 12.92 12.98
N TYR A 61 -9.98 12.44 11.81
CA TYR A 61 -8.73 12.84 11.16
C TYR A 61 -8.67 14.35 10.86
N LYS A 62 -9.82 15.02 10.70
CA LYS A 62 -9.87 16.48 10.47
C LYS A 62 -9.36 17.25 11.67
N GLU A 63 -9.67 16.77 12.87
CA GLU A 63 -9.16 17.38 14.11
C GLU A 63 -7.63 17.19 14.22
N LEU A 64 -7.12 16.00 13.89
CA LEU A 64 -5.68 15.77 13.82
C LEU A 64 -5.01 16.68 12.78
N LEU A 65 -5.62 16.86 11.61
CA LEU A 65 -5.09 17.74 10.57
C LEU A 65 -5.11 19.22 10.97
N ALA A 66 -6.06 19.62 11.79
CA ALA A 66 -6.13 20.98 12.34
C ALA A 66 -5.08 21.27 13.43
N ASP A 67 -4.45 20.24 13.97
CA ASP A 67 -3.39 20.38 14.97
C ASP A 67 -2.14 21.05 14.38
N PRO A 68 -1.77 22.25 14.89
CA PRO A 68 -0.65 23.02 14.33
C PRO A 68 0.71 22.39 14.58
N GLU A 69 0.82 21.47 15.54
CA GLU A 69 2.07 20.79 15.83
C GLU A 69 2.39 19.69 14.83
N VAL A 70 1.38 19.07 14.20
CA VAL A 70 1.58 18.02 13.20
C VAL A 70 2.15 18.61 11.91
N GLU A 71 3.29 18.10 11.47
CA GLU A 71 3.97 18.50 10.23
C GLU A 71 3.79 17.48 9.12
N VAL A 72 3.80 16.18 9.48
CA VAL A 72 3.70 15.04 8.55
C VAL A 72 2.61 14.11 9.02
N VAL A 73 1.81 13.58 8.11
CA VAL A 73 0.83 12.54 8.43
C VAL A 73 1.16 11.23 7.72
N HIS A 74 1.05 10.12 8.45
CA HIS A 74 1.03 8.78 7.90
C HIS A 74 -0.42 8.30 7.81
N ILE A 75 -0.87 7.98 6.59
CA ILE A 75 -2.22 7.47 6.32
C ILE A 75 -2.12 5.96 6.20
N CYS A 76 -2.72 5.25 7.17
CA CYS A 76 -2.67 3.80 7.33
C CYS A 76 -4.08 3.18 7.38
N THR A 77 -5.04 3.83 6.76
CA THR A 77 -6.46 3.50 6.72
C THR A 77 -6.78 2.50 5.60
N PRO A 78 -8.03 2.03 5.43
CA PRO A 78 -8.48 1.32 4.24
C PRO A 78 -8.31 2.14 2.95
N ASN A 79 -8.14 1.45 1.82
CA ASN A 79 -7.81 2.08 0.53
C ASN A 79 -8.80 3.17 0.08
N VAL A 80 -10.10 2.96 0.34
CA VAL A 80 -11.17 3.90 -0.04
C VAL A 80 -10.99 5.29 0.56
N SER A 81 -10.40 5.39 1.73
CA SER A 81 -10.22 6.67 2.44
C SER A 81 -8.88 7.36 2.17
N HIS A 82 -7.95 6.74 1.46
CA HIS A 82 -6.63 7.30 1.19
C HIS A 82 -6.70 8.66 0.51
N SER A 83 -7.50 8.79 -0.55
CA SER A 83 -7.56 10.03 -1.34
C SER A 83 -8.22 11.16 -0.56
N GLU A 84 -9.34 10.91 0.09
CA GLU A 84 -10.04 11.92 0.89
C GLU A 84 -9.14 12.49 1.99
N ILE A 85 -8.49 11.61 2.75
CA ILE A 85 -7.62 12.01 3.86
C ILE A 85 -6.36 12.74 3.34
N ALA A 86 -5.75 12.26 2.26
CA ALA A 86 -4.58 12.90 1.70
C ALA A 86 -4.88 14.28 1.11
N ILE A 87 -6.02 14.44 0.42
CA ILE A 87 -6.46 15.74 -0.11
C ILE A 87 -6.65 16.72 1.06
N ALA A 88 -7.36 16.32 2.11
CA ALA A 88 -7.54 17.14 3.30
C ALA A 88 -6.21 17.50 3.98
N ALA A 89 -5.26 16.55 4.03
CA ALA A 89 -3.93 16.80 4.58
C ALA A 89 -3.15 17.84 3.76
N PHE A 90 -3.22 17.79 2.42
CA PHE A 90 -2.61 18.79 1.54
C PHE A 90 -3.23 20.18 1.72
N GLU A 91 -4.56 20.25 1.87
CA GLU A 91 -5.27 21.50 2.17
C GLU A 91 -4.84 22.09 3.53
N ALA A 92 -4.65 21.22 4.53
CA ALA A 92 -4.13 21.59 5.85
C ALA A 92 -2.61 21.84 5.87
N LYS A 93 -1.94 21.83 4.70
CA LYS A 93 -0.48 22.05 4.56
C LYS A 93 0.37 21.05 5.34
N LYS A 94 -0.05 19.78 5.37
CA LYS A 94 0.73 18.69 5.94
C LYS A 94 1.46 17.93 4.83
N HIS A 95 2.68 17.47 5.13
CA HIS A 95 3.35 16.46 4.32
C HIS A 95 2.65 15.12 4.49
N VAL A 96 2.63 14.28 3.45
CA VAL A 96 1.86 13.03 3.44
C VAL A 96 2.74 11.84 3.09
N TYR A 97 2.73 10.84 3.95
CA TYR A 97 3.06 9.46 3.64
C TYR A 97 1.75 8.66 3.61
N CYS A 98 1.38 8.11 2.47
CA CYS A 98 0.17 7.30 2.34
C CYS A 98 0.54 5.84 2.06
N GLU A 99 -0.10 4.90 2.73
CA GLU A 99 0.05 3.49 2.40
C GLU A 99 -0.40 3.21 0.96
N LYS A 100 0.15 2.12 0.40
CA LYS A 100 -0.27 1.62 -0.90
C LYS A 100 -1.65 0.92 -0.79
N PRO A 101 -2.42 0.89 -1.87
CA PRO A 101 -2.25 1.64 -3.12
C PRO A 101 -2.52 3.13 -2.90
N MET A 102 -2.18 3.97 -3.88
CA MET A 102 -2.46 5.41 -3.81
C MET A 102 -3.94 5.67 -3.53
N SER A 103 -4.83 4.96 -4.21
CA SER A 103 -6.28 4.99 -4.02
C SER A 103 -6.90 3.67 -4.48
N HIS A 104 -8.18 3.49 -4.20
CA HIS A 104 -8.99 2.34 -4.64
C HIS A 104 -9.42 2.43 -6.11
N CYS A 105 -9.35 3.62 -6.74
CA CYS A 105 -9.67 3.84 -8.16
C CYS A 105 -8.85 5.00 -8.77
N THR A 106 -8.81 5.05 -10.11
CA THR A 106 -8.00 6.03 -10.86
C THR A 106 -8.48 7.46 -10.65
N GLU A 107 -9.79 7.68 -10.68
CA GLU A 107 -10.40 9.00 -10.55
C GLU A 107 -10.03 9.69 -9.24
N GLU A 108 -10.02 8.93 -8.17
CA GLU A 108 -9.61 9.45 -6.85
C GLU A 108 -8.09 9.67 -6.76
N ALA A 109 -7.29 8.80 -7.38
CA ALA A 109 -5.85 8.99 -7.45
C ALA A 109 -5.48 10.27 -8.23
N GLU A 110 -6.18 10.58 -9.31
CA GLU A 110 -5.98 11.81 -10.10
C GLU A 110 -6.27 13.06 -9.26
N LYS A 111 -7.39 13.09 -8.52
CA LYS A 111 -7.72 14.17 -7.58
C LYS A 111 -6.64 14.37 -6.52
N MET A 112 -6.12 13.28 -5.98
CA MET A 112 -5.06 13.27 -4.98
C MET A 112 -3.77 13.89 -5.54
N VAL A 113 -3.37 13.53 -6.78
CA VAL A 113 -2.22 14.10 -7.48
C VAL A 113 -2.40 15.59 -7.76
N GLU A 114 -3.60 16.01 -8.17
CA GLU A 114 -3.90 17.43 -8.39
C GLU A 114 -3.79 18.25 -7.09
N ALA A 115 -4.35 17.74 -5.98
CA ALA A 115 -4.27 18.41 -4.69
C ALA A 115 -2.82 18.50 -4.21
N TRP A 116 -2.06 17.42 -4.34
CA TRP A 116 -0.63 17.42 -4.04
C TRP A 116 0.14 18.49 -4.81
N LYS A 117 0.00 18.55 -6.13
CA LYS A 117 0.69 19.54 -6.98
C LYS A 117 0.37 20.99 -6.57
N LYS A 118 -0.87 21.25 -6.14
CA LYS A 118 -1.30 22.59 -5.69
C LYS A 118 -0.82 22.93 -4.27
N SER A 119 -0.53 21.92 -3.44
CA SER A 119 -0.21 22.11 -2.03
C SER A 119 1.19 22.66 -1.78
N GLY A 120 2.16 22.26 -2.59
CA GLY A 120 3.60 22.47 -2.34
C GLY A 120 4.19 21.56 -1.26
N MET A 121 3.43 20.58 -0.75
CA MET A 121 3.86 19.64 0.27
C MET A 121 4.60 18.44 -0.33
N GLN A 122 5.37 17.74 0.50
CA GLN A 122 5.96 16.47 0.11
C GLN A 122 4.91 15.36 0.18
N PHE A 123 5.01 14.43 -0.77
CA PHE A 123 4.12 13.29 -0.87
C PHE A 123 4.87 12.01 -1.24
N THR A 124 4.57 10.91 -0.56
CA THR A 124 5.08 9.59 -0.93
C THR A 124 4.02 8.52 -0.70
N ILE A 125 4.07 7.49 -1.55
CA ILE A 125 3.27 6.27 -1.40
C ILE A 125 4.16 5.15 -0.85
N GLY A 126 3.61 4.34 0.04
CA GLY A 126 4.28 3.29 0.80
C GLY A 126 4.71 2.08 -0.03
N TYR A 127 5.43 2.26 -1.13
CA TYR A 127 6.04 1.16 -1.89
C TYR A 127 7.38 0.74 -1.26
N GLN A 128 7.33 0.24 -0.03
CA GLN A 128 8.49 -0.09 0.80
C GLN A 128 9.41 -1.15 0.19
N ASN A 129 8.90 -2.01 -0.70
CA ASN A 129 9.69 -3.04 -1.35
C ASN A 129 10.83 -2.47 -2.22
N ARG A 130 10.71 -1.24 -2.69
CA ARG A 130 11.81 -0.52 -3.38
C ARG A 130 13.07 -0.38 -2.52
N PHE A 131 12.93 -0.38 -1.19
CA PHE A 131 14.02 -0.17 -0.23
C PHE A 131 14.66 -1.47 0.26
N ARG A 132 14.24 -2.62 -0.23
CA ARG A 132 14.91 -3.90 0.05
C ARG A 132 16.26 -3.93 -0.64
N ALA A 133 17.28 -4.49 0.02
CA ALA A 133 18.66 -4.47 -0.48
C ALA A 133 18.80 -5.13 -1.87
N GLU A 134 18.10 -6.27 -2.08
CA GLU A 134 18.09 -6.96 -3.37
C GLU A 134 17.44 -6.13 -4.49
N VAL A 135 16.38 -5.38 -4.17
CA VAL A 135 15.67 -4.53 -5.13
C VAL A 135 16.50 -3.28 -5.47
N GLN A 136 17.15 -2.68 -4.47
CA GLN A 136 18.08 -1.57 -4.68
C GLN A 136 19.27 -1.99 -5.56
N ASN A 137 19.83 -3.18 -5.33
CA ASN A 137 20.92 -3.71 -6.14
C ASN A 137 20.47 -3.96 -7.59
N LEU A 138 19.28 -4.56 -7.79
CA LEU A 138 18.71 -4.79 -9.11
C LEU A 138 18.48 -3.46 -9.85
N HIS A 139 17.85 -2.49 -9.19
CA HIS A 139 17.59 -1.17 -9.76
C HIS A 139 18.92 -0.48 -10.17
N ALA A 140 19.92 -0.50 -9.30
CA ALA A 140 21.23 0.08 -9.60
C ALA A 140 21.91 -0.59 -10.80
N ALA A 141 21.79 -1.92 -10.97
CA ALA A 141 22.31 -2.63 -12.14
C ALA A 141 21.56 -2.22 -13.42
N CYS A 142 20.24 -2.07 -13.34
CA CYS A 142 19.41 -1.56 -14.45
C CYS A 142 19.84 -0.14 -14.87
N GLU A 143 19.97 0.77 -13.91
CA GLU A 143 20.39 2.16 -14.17
C GLU A 143 21.78 2.25 -14.81
N LYS A 144 22.71 1.38 -14.42
CA LYS A 144 24.04 1.30 -15.01
C LYS A 144 24.07 0.64 -16.38
N GLY A 145 22.95 0.11 -16.86
CA GLY A 145 22.85 -0.61 -18.12
C GLY A 145 23.52 -1.99 -18.13
N GLU A 146 23.81 -2.57 -16.97
CA GLU A 146 24.45 -3.88 -16.84
C GLU A 146 23.60 -5.02 -17.44
N LEU A 147 22.29 -4.85 -17.50
CA LEU A 147 21.35 -5.80 -18.11
C LEU A 147 21.05 -5.51 -19.60
N GLY A 148 21.63 -4.44 -20.16
CA GLY A 148 21.33 -3.98 -21.51
C GLY A 148 19.90 -3.46 -21.66
N GLU A 149 19.30 -3.64 -22.83
CA GLU A 149 17.91 -3.26 -23.09
C GLU A 149 16.94 -4.21 -22.38
N ILE A 150 16.12 -3.67 -21.48
CA ILE A 150 15.12 -4.47 -20.80
C ILE A 150 13.85 -4.48 -21.66
N TYR A 151 13.64 -5.55 -22.39
CA TYR A 151 12.52 -5.78 -23.29
C TYR A 151 11.39 -6.62 -22.69
N TYR A 152 11.65 -7.27 -21.53
CA TYR A 152 10.68 -8.12 -20.84
C TYR A 152 10.82 -7.99 -19.32
N GLY A 153 9.67 -7.90 -18.63
CA GLY A 153 9.54 -7.96 -17.17
C GLY A 153 8.49 -8.97 -16.74
N LYS A 154 8.68 -9.60 -15.59
CA LYS A 154 7.65 -10.42 -14.95
C LYS A 154 7.33 -9.86 -13.58
N ALA A 155 6.16 -9.22 -13.46
CA ALA A 155 5.58 -8.79 -12.20
C ALA A 155 4.78 -9.96 -11.60
N HIS A 156 5.39 -10.67 -10.64
CA HIS A 156 4.84 -11.92 -10.10
C HIS A 156 4.59 -11.80 -8.60
N ALA A 157 3.31 -11.85 -8.20
CA ALA A 157 2.87 -11.79 -6.82
C ALA A 157 1.82 -12.88 -6.57
N VAL A 158 2.25 -14.12 -6.47
CA VAL A 158 1.39 -15.29 -6.34
C VAL A 158 1.64 -16.00 -5.02
N ARG A 159 0.56 -16.29 -4.31
CA ARG A 159 0.55 -17.07 -3.08
C ARG A 159 -0.21 -18.37 -3.32
N ARG A 160 0.19 -19.43 -2.63
CA ARG A 160 -0.49 -20.73 -2.75
C ARG A 160 -1.81 -20.74 -1.96
N ARG A 161 -1.77 -20.37 -0.68
CA ARG A 161 -2.93 -20.29 0.23
C ARG A 161 -2.66 -19.25 1.30
N ALA A 162 -2.83 -17.99 0.95
CA ALA A 162 -2.58 -16.87 1.85
C ALA A 162 -3.52 -15.70 1.55
N VAL A 163 -4.83 -16.00 1.52
CA VAL A 163 -5.89 -15.00 1.49
C VAL A 163 -5.86 -14.22 2.82
N PRO A 164 -5.75 -12.90 2.82
CA PRO A 164 -5.81 -12.11 4.03
C PRO A 164 -7.22 -12.13 4.61
N THR A 165 -7.35 -12.63 5.84
CA THR A 165 -8.65 -12.84 6.52
C THR A 165 -8.95 -11.78 7.58
N TRP A 166 -8.19 -10.71 7.60
CA TRP A 166 -8.36 -9.59 8.54
C TRP A 166 -8.69 -8.28 7.80
N GLY A 167 -9.24 -7.32 8.53
CA GLY A 167 -9.57 -6.00 8.00
C GLY A 167 -10.63 -6.07 6.90
N VAL A 168 -10.40 -5.36 5.81
CA VAL A 168 -11.37 -5.16 4.71
C VAL A 168 -10.90 -5.73 3.38
N PHE A 169 -9.92 -6.64 3.37
CA PHE A 169 -9.30 -7.13 2.13
C PHE A 169 -10.27 -7.81 1.16
N MET A 170 -11.35 -8.43 1.67
CA MET A 170 -12.36 -9.11 0.86
C MET A 170 -13.54 -8.22 0.47
N ASP A 171 -13.62 -7.02 1.03
CA ASP A 171 -14.65 -6.01 0.76
C ASP A 171 -14.24 -5.18 -0.46
N LYS A 172 -15.00 -5.31 -1.55
CA LYS A 172 -14.68 -4.65 -2.83
C LYS A 172 -14.84 -3.14 -2.76
N GLU A 173 -15.80 -2.64 -2.02
CA GLU A 173 -16.05 -1.19 -1.91
C GLU A 173 -14.90 -0.50 -1.18
N GLN A 174 -14.43 -1.08 -0.09
CA GLN A 174 -13.37 -0.48 0.72
C GLN A 174 -11.97 -0.71 0.15
N GLN A 175 -11.74 -1.83 -0.55
CA GLN A 175 -10.43 -2.22 -1.04
C GLN A 175 -10.20 -1.85 -2.50
N GLY A 176 -11.26 -1.83 -3.33
CA GLY A 176 -11.18 -1.57 -4.77
C GLY A 176 -10.89 -2.80 -5.62
N GLY A 177 -10.44 -3.91 -5.02
CA GLY A 177 -10.12 -5.18 -5.67
C GLY A 177 -9.35 -6.10 -4.74
N GLY A 178 -9.00 -7.29 -5.24
CA GLY A 178 -8.33 -8.36 -4.51
C GLY A 178 -6.80 -8.34 -4.68
N PRO A 179 -6.18 -9.50 -5.02
CA PRO A 179 -4.73 -9.63 -5.07
C PRO A 179 -4.04 -8.70 -6.09
N LEU A 180 -4.73 -8.26 -7.13
CA LEU A 180 -4.14 -7.35 -8.10
C LEU A 180 -3.77 -6.01 -7.43
N ILE A 181 -4.71 -5.40 -6.73
CA ILE A 181 -4.50 -4.11 -6.06
C ILE A 181 -3.72 -4.26 -4.74
N ASP A 182 -3.76 -5.43 -4.08
CA ASP A 182 -3.05 -5.67 -2.82
C ASP A 182 -1.57 -6.01 -3.04
N ILE A 183 -1.28 -7.15 -3.68
CA ILE A 183 0.10 -7.64 -3.84
C ILE A 183 0.63 -7.44 -5.25
N GLY A 184 -0.22 -7.47 -6.27
CA GLY A 184 0.15 -7.22 -7.66
C GLY A 184 0.72 -5.82 -7.86
N THR A 185 0.19 -4.82 -7.16
CA THR A 185 0.69 -3.45 -7.18
C THR A 185 2.16 -3.35 -6.74
N HIS A 186 2.60 -4.15 -5.75
CA HIS A 186 4.00 -4.18 -5.33
C HIS A 186 4.93 -4.75 -6.41
N ALA A 187 4.52 -5.87 -7.03
CA ALA A 187 5.32 -6.50 -8.07
C ALA A 187 5.40 -5.61 -9.32
N LEU A 188 4.28 -4.99 -9.70
CA LEU A 188 4.22 -4.06 -10.82
C LEU A 188 5.08 -2.82 -10.56
N ASP A 189 4.99 -2.24 -9.36
CA ASP A 189 5.77 -1.08 -8.96
C ASP A 189 7.29 -1.32 -9.10
N ILE A 190 7.78 -2.44 -8.55
CA ILE A 190 9.20 -2.81 -8.67
C ILE A 190 9.60 -3.00 -10.14
N THR A 191 8.75 -3.68 -10.92
CA THR A 191 9.04 -3.97 -12.33
C THR A 191 9.15 -2.67 -13.14
N LEU A 192 8.17 -1.78 -13.03
CA LEU A 192 8.19 -0.48 -13.71
C LEU A 192 9.38 0.38 -13.27
N TRP A 193 9.70 0.37 -11.98
CA TRP A 193 10.79 1.14 -11.40
C TRP A 193 12.16 0.64 -11.89
N CYS A 194 12.40 -0.67 -11.89
CA CYS A 194 13.63 -1.25 -12.41
C CYS A 194 13.78 -1.07 -13.92
N MET A 195 12.67 -1.14 -14.67
CA MET A 195 12.67 -0.87 -16.11
C MET A 195 12.83 0.62 -16.44
N ASN A 196 12.60 1.51 -15.45
CA ASN A 196 12.47 2.97 -15.63
C ASN A 196 11.58 3.34 -16.82
N ASN A 197 10.46 2.63 -16.96
CA ASN A 197 9.56 2.77 -18.10
C ASN A 197 8.10 2.73 -17.62
N TYR A 198 7.41 3.86 -17.77
CA TYR A 198 6.00 4.04 -17.38
C TYR A 198 5.10 4.37 -18.59
N ASP A 199 5.67 4.37 -19.81
CA ASP A 199 4.95 4.68 -21.05
C ASP A 199 4.21 3.45 -21.57
N VAL A 200 3.01 3.23 -21.07
CA VAL A 200 2.14 2.12 -21.47
C VAL A 200 1.50 2.42 -22.82
N ASP A 201 1.52 1.44 -23.73
CA ASP A 201 0.79 1.41 -24.98
C ASP A 201 -0.60 0.76 -24.80
N SER A 202 -0.62 -0.47 -24.30
CA SER A 202 -1.85 -1.23 -24.12
C SER A 202 -1.75 -2.25 -22.99
N VAL A 203 -2.92 -2.60 -22.44
CA VAL A 203 -3.07 -3.63 -21.39
C VAL A 203 -4.13 -4.60 -21.81
N THR A 204 -3.84 -5.90 -21.65
CA THR A 204 -4.83 -6.96 -21.79
C THR A 204 -4.70 -7.94 -20.64
N GLY A 205 -5.82 -8.41 -20.11
CA GLY A 205 -5.80 -9.33 -18.96
C GLY A 205 -7.17 -9.86 -18.59
N SER A 206 -7.18 -10.70 -17.58
CA SER A 206 -8.37 -11.30 -17.00
C SER A 206 -8.26 -11.38 -15.49
N VAL A 207 -9.38 -11.22 -14.82
CA VAL A 207 -9.53 -11.49 -13.39
C VAL A 207 -10.42 -12.71 -13.19
N PHE A 208 -10.20 -13.44 -12.11
CA PHE A 208 -10.88 -14.70 -11.84
C PHE A 208 -11.48 -14.70 -10.44
N TYR A 209 -12.70 -15.24 -10.34
CA TYR A 209 -13.46 -15.45 -9.11
C TYR A 209 -13.75 -16.95 -9.01
N LYS A 210 -12.76 -17.74 -8.60
CA LYS A 210 -12.80 -19.22 -8.69
C LYS A 210 -12.61 -19.91 -7.35
N LEU A 211 -11.97 -19.27 -6.40
CA LEU A 211 -11.60 -19.86 -5.12
C LEU A 211 -12.28 -19.18 -3.94
N GLY A 212 -12.44 -17.86 -4.00
CA GLY A 212 -12.92 -17.05 -2.86
C GLY A 212 -14.27 -17.54 -2.29
N ASN A 213 -15.20 -17.90 -3.15
CA ASN A 213 -16.56 -18.32 -2.78
C ASN A 213 -16.69 -19.84 -2.56
N LEU A 214 -15.60 -20.61 -2.56
CA LEU A 214 -15.63 -22.05 -2.34
C LEU A 214 -15.32 -22.39 -0.87
N PRO A 215 -16.27 -22.98 -0.10
CA PRO A 215 -16.03 -23.34 1.29
C PRO A 215 -14.78 -24.21 1.51
N GLN A 216 -14.56 -25.19 0.64
CA GLN A 216 -13.38 -26.06 0.72
C GLN A 216 -12.06 -25.37 0.42
N ALA A 217 -12.06 -24.18 -0.20
CA ALA A 217 -10.85 -23.42 -0.46
C ALA A 217 -10.31 -22.71 0.79
N THR A 218 -11.15 -22.53 1.81
CA THR A 218 -10.76 -21.90 3.07
C THR A 218 -9.84 -22.78 3.93
N GLU A 219 -9.88 -24.09 3.68
CA GLU A 219 -9.07 -25.06 4.42
C GLU A 219 -7.57 -24.88 4.12
N GLY A 220 -6.76 -24.88 5.18
CA GLY A 220 -5.30 -24.76 5.07
C GLY A 220 -4.81 -23.39 4.61
N ASN A 221 -5.63 -22.35 4.67
CA ASN A 221 -5.19 -20.97 4.48
C ASN A 221 -4.22 -20.54 5.60
N LEU A 222 -3.13 -19.88 5.23
CA LEU A 222 -2.07 -19.45 6.17
C LEU A 222 -2.60 -18.54 7.29
N PHE A 223 -3.61 -17.74 6.99
CA PHE A 223 -4.17 -16.73 7.89
C PHE A 223 -5.52 -17.15 8.52
N GLY A 224 -5.85 -18.43 8.45
CA GLY A 224 -7.09 -18.97 8.93
C GLY A 224 -8.21 -18.96 7.88
N PRO A 225 -9.36 -19.56 8.19
CA PRO A 225 -10.50 -19.61 7.26
C PRO A 225 -11.13 -18.22 7.10
N TRP A 226 -11.75 -18.01 5.95
CA TRP A 226 -12.62 -16.85 5.68
C TRP A 226 -14.05 -17.33 5.45
N ASP A 227 -15.01 -16.40 5.50
CA ASP A 227 -16.39 -16.65 5.12
C ASP A 227 -16.53 -16.47 3.59
N PRO A 228 -16.81 -17.55 2.83
CA PRO A 228 -16.97 -17.45 1.40
C PRO A 228 -18.11 -16.55 0.93
N GLU A 229 -19.12 -16.30 1.77
CA GLU A 229 -20.26 -15.43 1.44
C GLU A 229 -19.89 -13.95 1.45
N THR A 230 -18.80 -13.58 2.16
CA THR A 230 -18.31 -12.21 2.25
C THR A 230 -17.16 -11.89 1.29
N TYR A 231 -16.80 -12.84 0.40
CA TYR A 231 -15.69 -12.68 -0.51
C TYR A 231 -16.14 -12.02 -1.81
N GLU A 232 -15.88 -10.73 -1.99
CA GLU A 232 -16.44 -9.90 -3.08
C GLU A 232 -15.43 -9.55 -4.18
N VAL A 233 -14.14 -9.84 -3.97
CA VAL A 233 -13.06 -9.43 -4.88
C VAL A 233 -12.57 -10.60 -5.73
N GLU A 234 -11.76 -10.33 -6.76
CA GLU A 234 -11.09 -11.39 -7.50
C GLU A 234 -10.10 -12.16 -6.61
N ASP A 235 -9.89 -13.43 -6.87
CA ASP A 235 -8.87 -14.26 -6.20
C ASP A 235 -7.59 -14.41 -7.02
N SER A 236 -7.65 -14.08 -8.32
CA SER A 236 -6.49 -14.10 -9.22
C SER A 236 -6.66 -13.09 -10.35
N ALA A 237 -5.55 -12.54 -10.82
CA ALA A 237 -5.45 -11.67 -11.98
C ALA A 237 -4.20 -12.00 -12.80
N MET A 238 -4.33 -11.98 -14.11
CA MET A 238 -3.24 -12.22 -15.05
C MET A 238 -3.36 -11.28 -16.24
N GLY A 239 -2.22 -10.81 -16.76
CA GLY A 239 -2.26 -9.95 -17.93
C GLY A 239 -0.91 -9.63 -18.53
N PHE A 240 -0.95 -8.92 -19.64
CA PHE A 240 0.19 -8.38 -20.34
C PHE A 240 0.04 -6.86 -20.46
N ILE A 241 1.14 -6.15 -20.20
CA ILE A 241 1.25 -4.72 -20.39
C ILE A 241 2.29 -4.49 -21.49
N LYS A 242 1.87 -3.91 -22.60
CA LYS A 242 2.78 -3.46 -23.65
C LYS A 242 3.21 -2.03 -23.41
N MET A 243 4.50 -1.81 -23.48
CA MET A 243 5.11 -0.49 -23.35
C MET A 243 5.33 0.11 -24.76
N LYS A 244 5.30 1.44 -24.88
CA LYS A 244 5.48 2.12 -26.19
C LYS A 244 6.82 1.84 -26.86
N ASN A 245 7.87 1.54 -26.09
CA ASN A 245 9.18 1.14 -26.64
C ASN A 245 9.22 -0.33 -27.12
N GLY A 246 8.11 -1.08 -27.04
CA GLY A 246 8.01 -2.48 -27.44
C GLY A 246 8.27 -3.49 -26.31
N ALA A 247 8.74 -3.06 -25.15
CA ALA A 247 8.87 -3.95 -24.00
C ALA A 247 7.52 -4.50 -23.55
N THR A 248 7.53 -5.66 -22.90
CA THR A 248 6.30 -6.31 -22.41
C THR A 248 6.47 -6.75 -20.97
N ILE A 249 5.48 -6.49 -20.14
CA ILE A 249 5.41 -6.98 -18.76
C ILE A 249 4.32 -8.06 -18.70
N ASN A 250 4.67 -9.24 -18.17
CA ASN A 250 3.70 -10.24 -17.73
C ASN A 250 3.36 -9.96 -16.27
N LEU A 251 2.08 -9.82 -15.95
CA LEU A 251 1.58 -9.58 -14.60
C LEU A 251 0.77 -10.78 -14.12
N GLU A 252 1.12 -11.31 -12.96
CA GLU A 252 0.38 -12.35 -12.27
C GLU A 252 0.22 -11.97 -10.79
N ALA A 253 -1.01 -11.96 -10.28
CA ALA A 253 -1.31 -11.75 -8.87
C ALA A 253 -2.38 -12.73 -8.40
N SER A 254 -2.15 -13.39 -7.28
CA SER A 254 -3.14 -14.29 -6.65
C SER A 254 -2.87 -14.47 -5.17
N TRP A 255 -3.91 -14.51 -4.36
CA TRP A 255 -3.80 -14.89 -2.96
C TRP A 255 -3.87 -16.41 -2.73
N ALA A 256 -4.45 -17.13 -3.70
CA ALA A 256 -4.57 -18.57 -3.62
C ALA A 256 -4.54 -19.19 -5.04
N LEU A 257 -3.47 -19.88 -5.34
CA LEU A 257 -3.31 -20.59 -6.61
C LEU A 257 -2.79 -22.00 -6.33
N ASN A 258 -3.29 -22.99 -7.05
CA ASN A 258 -2.79 -24.36 -6.98
C ASN A 258 -1.42 -24.44 -7.65
N MET A 259 -0.39 -24.28 -6.88
CA MET A 259 1.02 -24.34 -7.30
C MET A 259 1.85 -25.13 -6.30
N LEU A 260 3.04 -25.53 -6.71
CA LEU A 260 4.03 -26.10 -5.80
C LEU A 260 4.35 -25.09 -4.69
N ASP A 261 4.72 -25.59 -3.52
CA ASP A 261 5.09 -24.77 -2.38
C ASP A 261 6.47 -24.15 -2.60
N SER A 262 6.59 -23.31 -3.63
CA SER A 262 7.78 -22.52 -3.89
C SER A 262 7.60 -21.16 -3.18
N ARG A 263 8.55 -20.80 -2.35
CA ARG A 263 8.60 -19.47 -1.72
C ARG A 263 9.11 -18.40 -2.70
N GLU A 264 8.82 -18.57 -3.98
CA GLU A 264 9.12 -17.58 -5.01
C GLU A 264 8.02 -16.51 -4.98
N ALA A 265 8.30 -15.48 -4.25
CA ALA A 265 7.62 -14.19 -4.34
C ALA A 265 8.63 -13.16 -4.76
#